data_435ba9f42d0792cd74c88ad9856de8d7
#
_entry.id   435ba9f42d0792cd74c88ad9856de8d7
#
_cell.length_a   1.000
_cell.length_b   1.000
_cell.length_c   1.000
_cell.angle_alpha   90.00
_cell.angle_beta   90.00
_cell.angle_gamma   90.00
#
_symmetry.space_group_name_H-M   'P 1'
#
loop_
_entity.id
_entity.type
_entity.pdbx_description
1 polymer ?
#
loop_
_entity_poly.entity_id
_entity_poly.type
_entity_poly.pdbx_seq_one_letter_code
_entity_poly.pdbx_strand_id
1 'polypeptide(L)'
;MNLSGFLASAVAAALAASLWGGTIAPAFGQILIVGNDEKQGWDENAKPIFKDPGKDTLSVIDISKPEAPRIASTIPLMNSIVGPPTNLAISPAGDIALVANSLEPVIQGWGHRLEPDNKVFVVDLKATPPTVIGTITVGKQPSGMAISPKGDLALVANRADGTISVLSIRGKDVLVVDTVPVGAAADSVSAIAITPDGKHALVAKAAANKIALLAIDGQKVSYDKRDLPTGIFPYNVAVTPDGKLALTVDNGNGGGSDGNMKTVSVIDLEANPPRVIDHITVGDSPEGLAISPKGDVAVSVEARGSSVPKTQSFYHPAGAVTALKIDGKKVTNAGDVNVGALPEAVAFSPDGQYVYVGNFIDGDLWVLRVDGGKLTDTTQRIKLPGHPASMRGGPQ
;
A
#
# COMPACT_ATOMS: atom_id res chain seq x y z
N MET A 1 83.39 -29.72 19.73
CA MET A 1 82.35 -29.95 18.71
C MET A 1 81.11 -29.21 19.10
N ASN A 2 80.87 -28.12 18.41
CA ASN A 2 79.84 -27.13 18.74
C ASN A 2 78.54 -27.46 18.03
N LEU A 3 77.42 -27.23 18.72
CA LEU A 3 76.15 -27.04 18.10
C LEU A 3 75.42 -25.90 18.89
N SER A 4 75.32 -24.78 18.21
CA SER A 4 74.66 -23.57 18.62
C SER A 4 73.16 -23.68 18.38
N GLY A 5 72.33 -23.41 19.42
CA GLY A 5 70.88 -23.30 19.32
C GLY A 5 70.44 -21.89 19.00
N PHE A 6 69.59 -21.72 18.01
CA PHE A 6 68.89 -20.46 17.71
C PHE A 6 67.58 -20.37 18.51
N LEU A 7 67.47 -19.31 19.31
CA LEU A 7 66.22 -18.87 19.93
C LEU A 7 65.50 -17.96 18.94
N ALA A 8 64.28 -18.34 18.52
CA ALA A 8 63.40 -17.49 17.76
C ALA A 8 62.38 -16.87 18.72
N SER A 9 62.45 -15.55 18.85
CA SER A 9 61.45 -14.73 19.60
C SER A 9 60.22 -14.49 18.71
N ALA A 10 59.07 -15.00 19.12
CA ALA A 10 57.80 -14.68 18.51
C ALA A 10 57.23 -13.37 19.13
N VAL A 11 57.15 -12.34 18.29
CA VAL A 11 56.43 -11.10 18.64
C VAL A 11 54.95 -11.28 18.30
N ALA A 12 54.09 -11.32 19.31
CA ALA A 12 52.65 -11.33 19.13
C ALA A 12 52.16 -9.91 18.89
N ALA A 13 51.75 -9.61 17.67
CA ALA A 13 51.04 -8.37 17.35
C ALA A 13 49.55 -8.52 17.66
N ALA A 14 49.09 -7.84 18.70
CA ALA A 14 47.65 -7.71 19.00
C ALA A 14 47.00 -6.70 18.04
N LEU A 15 46.20 -7.21 17.09
CA LEU A 15 45.30 -6.38 16.31
C LEU A 15 44.09 -5.99 17.17
N ALA A 16 44.03 -4.74 17.56
CA ALA A 16 42.82 -4.12 18.12
C ALA A 16 41.82 -3.87 16.96
N ALA A 17 40.82 -4.73 16.82
CA ALA A 17 39.69 -4.49 15.94
C ALA A 17 38.79 -3.44 16.59
N SER A 18 38.86 -2.20 16.12
CA SER A 18 37.89 -1.18 16.42
C SER A 18 36.54 -1.52 15.77
N LEU A 19 35.60 -1.98 16.59
CA LEU A 19 34.20 -2.15 16.18
C LEU A 19 33.60 -0.74 15.94
N TRP A 20 33.65 -0.28 14.71
CA TRP A 20 32.79 0.78 14.25
C TRP A 20 31.38 0.20 14.15
N GLY A 21 30.54 0.58 15.11
CA GLY A 21 29.10 0.35 15.07
C GLY A 21 28.45 1.21 13.99
N GLY A 22 28.70 0.90 12.73
CA GLY A 22 27.93 1.42 11.62
C GLY A 22 26.56 0.77 11.69
N THR A 23 25.51 1.58 11.82
CA THR A 23 24.14 1.12 11.58
C THR A 23 24.07 0.65 10.14
N ILE A 24 24.04 -0.67 9.93
CA ILE A 24 23.85 -1.26 8.61
C ILE A 24 22.43 -0.85 8.19
N ALA A 25 22.31 -0.10 7.11
CA ALA A 25 21.02 0.18 6.50
C ALA A 25 20.33 -1.16 6.18
N PRO A 26 19.02 -1.31 6.44
CA PRO A 26 18.31 -2.55 6.15
C PRO A 26 18.46 -2.90 4.66
N ALA A 27 18.62 -4.20 4.38
CA ALA A 27 18.70 -4.69 3.01
C ALA A 27 17.37 -4.42 2.29
N PHE A 28 17.44 -4.21 0.98
CA PHE A 28 16.27 -4.01 0.16
C PHE A 28 15.28 -5.19 0.31
N GLY A 29 13.97 -4.91 0.37
CA GLY A 29 12.93 -5.90 0.69
C GLY A 29 12.65 -6.04 2.19
N GLN A 30 13.46 -5.42 3.06
CA GLN A 30 13.29 -5.43 4.51
C GLN A 30 12.76 -4.10 5.07
N ILE A 31 12.04 -3.35 4.23
CA ILE A 31 11.41 -2.09 4.63
C ILE A 31 9.95 -2.05 4.21
N LEU A 32 9.16 -1.36 5.02
CA LEU A 32 7.84 -0.83 4.66
C LEU A 32 7.93 0.70 4.63
N ILE A 33 7.15 1.33 3.79
CA ILE A 33 6.86 2.75 3.88
C ILE A 33 5.40 2.94 4.29
N VAL A 34 5.16 3.90 5.19
CA VAL A 34 3.83 4.23 5.70
C VAL A 34 3.61 5.72 5.54
N GLY A 35 2.58 6.09 4.77
CA GLY A 35 2.10 7.46 4.69
C GLY A 35 1.18 7.76 5.89
N ASN A 36 1.54 8.75 6.69
CA ASN A 36 0.75 9.16 7.84
C ASN A 36 0.08 10.49 7.52
N ASP A 37 -1.25 10.51 7.49
CA ASP A 37 -2.06 11.71 7.26
C ASP A 37 -2.44 12.34 8.59
N GLU A 38 -2.18 13.64 8.74
CA GLU A 38 -2.58 14.44 9.90
C GLU A 38 -3.62 15.51 9.56
N LYS A 39 -4.03 15.60 8.27
CA LYS A 39 -5.02 16.58 7.80
C LYS A 39 -6.45 16.20 8.13
N GLN A 40 -6.71 14.90 8.23
CA GLN A 40 -8.04 14.37 8.54
C GLN A 40 -8.05 13.67 9.90
N GLY A 41 -9.16 13.79 10.60
CA GLY A 41 -9.46 13.10 11.83
C GLY A 41 -10.96 13.02 12.03
N TRP A 42 -11.39 12.49 13.18
CA TRP A 42 -12.79 12.38 13.56
C TRP A 42 -12.98 13.00 14.95
N ASP A 43 -14.11 13.68 15.14
CA ASP A 43 -14.52 14.12 16.46
C ASP A 43 -15.13 12.98 17.30
N GLU A 44 -15.54 13.26 18.52
CA GLU A 44 -16.15 12.29 19.43
C GLU A 44 -17.47 11.66 18.92
N ASN A 45 -18.09 12.30 17.93
CA ASN A 45 -19.30 11.83 17.27
C ASN A 45 -18.99 11.13 15.93
N ALA A 46 -17.73 10.82 15.65
CA ALA A 46 -17.24 10.27 14.40
C ALA A 46 -17.57 11.14 13.17
N LYS A 47 -17.64 12.46 13.35
CA LYS A 47 -17.75 13.40 12.25
C LYS A 47 -16.34 13.75 11.75
N PRO A 48 -16.07 13.67 10.44
CA PRO A 48 -14.79 14.08 9.90
C PRO A 48 -14.46 15.53 10.24
N ILE A 49 -13.24 15.76 10.70
CA ILE A 49 -12.66 17.09 10.90
C ILE A 49 -11.41 17.22 10.05
N PHE A 50 -11.23 18.40 9.46
CA PHE A 50 -10.05 18.72 8.67
C PHE A 50 -9.18 19.72 9.39
N LYS A 51 -7.89 19.49 9.40
CA LYS A 51 -6.86 20.28 10.08
C LYS A 51 -5.97 20.95 9.05
N ASP A 52 -5.16 21.90 9.50
CA ASP A 52 -4.14 22.52 8.67
C ASP A 52 -3.16 21.51 8.08
N PRO A 53 -2.74 21.67 6.81
CA PRO A 53 -1.74 20.81 6.18
C PRO A 53 -0.34 21.00 6.80
N GLY A 54 0.59 20.10 6.43
CA GLY A 54 2.02 20.25 6.73
C GLY A 54 2.52 19.48 7.94
N LYS A 55 1.68 18.62 8.55
CA LYS A 55 2.09 17.71 9.63
C LYS A 55 2.18 16.24 9.19
N ASP A 56 1.83 15.95 7.96
CA ASP A 56 1.91 14.60 7.41
C ASP A 56 3.36 14.14 7.34
N THR A 57 3.55 12.85 7.45
CA THR A 57 4.88 12.23 7.40
C THR A 57 4.89 10.97 6.56
N LEU A 58 6.08 10.60 6.09
CA LEU A 58 6.39 9.27 5.58
C LEU A 58 7.30 8.58 6.57
N SER A 59 6.87 7.45 7.11
CA SER A 59 7.69 6.59 7.97
C SER A 59 8.28 5.44 7.15
N VAL A 60 9.57 5.18 7.33
CA VAL A 60 10.27 3.99 6.85
C VAL A 60 10.40 3.03 8.02
N ILE A 61 9.82 1.85 7.89
CA ILE A 61 9.79 0.81 8.91
C ILE A 61 10.79 -0.28 8.50
N ASP A 62 11.74 -0.58 9.36
CA ASP A 62 12.63 -1.73 9.23
C ASP A 62 11.90 -3.01 9.66
N ILE A 63 11.78 -3.95 8.73
CA ILE A 63 11.17 -5.28 8.91
C ILE A 63 12.20 -6.40 8.72
N SER A 64 13.50 -6.13 8.93
CA SER A 64 14.55 -7.16 8.91
C SER A 64 14.31 -8.26 9.94
N LYS A 65 13.55 -7.93 11.01
CA LYS A 65 12.92 -8.85 11.94
C LYS A 65 11.41 -8.72 11.79
N PRO A 66 10.78 -9.55 10.93
CA PRO A 66 9.37 -9.38 10.59
C PRO A 66 8.43 -9.41 11.79
N GLU A 67 8.76 -10.19 12.82
CA GLU A 67 8.00 -10.29 14.07
C GLU A 67 8.13 -9.07 14.99
N ALA A 68 9.17 -8.24 14.79
CA ALA A 68 9.50 -7.09 15.62
C ALA A 68 9.94 -5.88 14.79
N PRO A 69 9.04 -5.35 13.93
CA PRO A 69 9.33 -4.19 13.10
C PRO A 69 9.60 -2.94 13.96
N ARG A 70 10.37 -1.99 13.40
CA ARG A 70 10.72 -0.73 14.08
C ARG A 70 10.79 0.44 13.11
N ILE A 71 10.47 1.63 13.58
CA ILE A 71 10.63 2.84 12.78
C ILE A 71 12.13 3.11 12.59
N ALA A 72 12.58 3.07 11.34
CA ALA A 72 13.96 3.38 10.98
C ALA A 72 14.16 4.88 10.73
N SER A 73 13.17 5.54 10.13
CA SER A 73 13.20 6.97 9.84
C SER A 73 11.78 7.51 9.64
N THR A 74 11.63 8.82 9.86
CA THR A 74 10.41 9.55 9.54
C THR A 74 10.80 10.88 8.93
N ILE A 75 10.16 11.26 7.82
CA ILE A 75 10.38 12.53 7.15
C ILE A 75 9.05 13.27 6.96
N PRO A 76 9.04 14.62 7.00
CA PRO A 76 7.86 15.39 6.63
C PRO A 76 7.53 15.16 5.16
N LEU A 77 6.30 14.73 4.87
CA LEU A 77 5.84 14.53 3.50
C LEU A 77 4.32 14.52 3.46
N MET A 78 3.74 15.41 2.65
CA MET A 78 2.29 15.43 2.44
C MET A 78 1.84 14.13 1.77
N ASN A 79 0.72 13.60 2.24
CA ASN A 79 0.02 12.44 1.69
C ASN A 79 -1.46 12.55 2.06
N SER A 80 -2.30 11.55 1.75
CA SER A 80 -3.74 11.66 2.03
C SER A 80 -4.37 10.31 2.33
N ILE A 81 -5.29 10.27 3.29
CA ILE A 81 -6.15 9.12 3.55
C ILE A 81 -7.23 8.96 2.48
N VAL A 82 -7.65 10.05 1.83
CA VAL A 82 -8.78 9.97 0.87
C VAL A 82 -8.32 9.35 -0.44
N GLY A 83 -8.71 8.12 -0.65
CA GLY A 83 -8.32 7.25 -1.76
C GLY A 83 -7.94 5.87 -1.21
N PRO A 84 -7.78 4.84 -2.06
CA PRO A 84 -7.34 3.54 -1.58
C PRO A 84 -5.95 3.66 -0.94
N PRO A 85 -5.64 2.85 0.07
CA PRO A 85 -4.36 2.92 0.81
C PRO A 85 -3.16 2.48 -0.05
N THR A 86 -3.17 2.83 -1.33
CA THR A 86 -2.20 2.50 -2.38
C THR A 86 -1.65 3.73 -3.09
N ASN A 87 -1.75 4.91 -2.45
CA ASN A 87 -1.25 6.17 -2.97
C ASN A 87 0.28 6.33 -2.86
N LEU A 88 0.99 5.23 -2.65
CA LEU A 88 2.45 5.15 -2.63
C LEU A 88 2.95 3.83 -3.21
N ALA A 89 4.17 3.84 -3.74
CA ALA A 89 4.83 2.66 -4.31
C ALA A 89 6.35 2.74 -4.09
N ILE A 90 7.00 1.57 -4.00
CA ILE A 90 8.46 1.42 -3.92
C ILE A 90 8.96 0.81 -5.23
N SER A 91 10.05 1.33 -5.79
CA SER A 91 10.71 0.72 -6.94
C SER A 91 11.23 -0.68 -6.62
N PRO A 92 11.27 -1.61 -7.59
CA PRO A 92 11.82 -2.95 -7.37
C PRO A 92 13.26 -2.95 -6.87
N ALA A 93 14.06 -1.93 -7.20
CA ALA A 93 15.41 -1.74 -6.68
C ALA A 93 15.44 -1.18 -5.25
N GLY A 94 14.30 -0.73 -4.70
CA GLY A 94 14.18 -0.12 -3.38
C GLY A 94 15.00 1.15 -3.21
N ASP A 95 15.25 1.84 -4.30
CA ASP A 95 16.05 3.07 -4.32
C ASP A 95 15.16 4.32 -4.26
N ILE A 96 13.95 4.25 -4.82
CA ILE A 96 12.98 5.34 -4.74
C ILE A 96 11.61 4.87 -4.25
N ALA A 97 10.88 5.79 -3.65
CA ALA A 97 9.43 5.70 -3.47
C ALA A 97 8.73 6.84 -4.21
N LEU A 98 7.54 6.55 -4.71
CA LEU A 98 6.58 7.53 -5.20
C LEU A 98 5.47 7.66 -4.16
N VAL A 99 5.09 8.89 -3.81
CA VAL A 99 4.04 9.18 -2.83
C VAL A 99 3.13 10.28 -3.38
N ALA A 100 1.84 9.99 -3.51
CA ALA A 100 0.86 10.96 -3.98
C ALA A 100 0.22 11.71 -2.80
N ASN A 101 -0.01 13.03 -2.99
CA ASN A 101 -0.94 13.80 -2.19
C ASN A 101 -2.25 13.92 -2.98
N SER A 102 -3.30 13.20 -2.55
CA SER A 102 -4.56 13.16 -3.30
C SER A 102 -5.40 14.43 -3.11
N LEU A 103 -5.50 14.91 -1.87
CA LEU A 103 -6.31 16.05 -1.49
C LEU A 103 -5.56 16.98 -0.56
N GLU A 104 -5.81 18.27 -0.69
CA GLU A 104 -5.34 19.30 0.24
C GLU A 104 -6.50 20.02 0.92
N PRO A 105 -6.43 20.30 2.23
CA PRO A 105 -7.38 21.18 2.87
C PRO A 105 -7.09 22.63 2.47
N VAL A 106 -8.12 23.30 1.96
CA VAL A 106 -8.09 24.73 1.67
C VAL A 106 -9.04 25.45 2.60
N ILE A 107 -8.67 26.67 3.04
CA ILE A 107 -9.48 27.47 3.95
C ILE A 107 -10.76 27.91 3.22
N GLN A 108 -11.90 27.63 3.84
CA GLN A 108 -13.21 28.10 3.37
C GLN A 108 -14.04 28.64 4.54
N GLY A 109 -14.16 29.95 4.63
CA GLY A 109 -14.83 30.62 5.77
C GLY A 109 -14.08 30.34 7.09
N TRP A 110 -14.76 29.74 8.06
CA TRP A 110 -14.20 29.38 9.38
C TRP A 110 -13.70 27.92 9.46
N GLY A 111 -13.58 27.22 8.32
CA GLY A 111 -13.16 25.82 8.29
C GLY A 111 -12.34 25.50 7.05
N HIS A 112 -12.21 24.21 6.80
CA HIS A 112 -11.49 23.68 5.64
C HIS A 112 -12.44 22.85 4.77
N ARG A 113 -12.15 22.83 3.47
CA ARG A 113 -12.66 21.83 2.54
C ARG A 113 -11.50 21.13 1.87
N LEU A 114 -11.71 19.91 1.41
CA LEU A 114 -10.70 19.19 0.65
C LEU A 114 -10.82 19.52 -0.84
N GLU A 115 -9.70 19.85 -1.47
CA GLU A 115 -9.58 20.03 -2.92
C GLU A 115 -8.61 19.04 -3.53
N PRO A 116 -8.87 18.57 -4.78
CA PRO A 116 -7.92 17.72 -5.49
C PRO A 116 -6.56 18.39 -5.65
N ASP A 117 -5.49 17.73 -5.16
CA ASP A 117 -4.11 18.07 -5.51
C ASP A 117 -3.70 17.33 -6.80
N ASN A 118 -2.49 17.54 -7.27
CA ASN A 118 -1.93 16.91 -8.47
C ASN A 118 -0.44 16.54 -8.32
N LYS A 119 0.02 16.36 -7.08
CA LYS A 119 1.45 16.12 -6.78
C LYS A 119 1.75 14.66 -6.51
N VAL A 120 2.84 14.19 -7.08
CA VAL A 120 3.53 12.94 -6.71
C VAL A 120 4.96 13.29 -6.33
N PHE A 121 5.35 12.92 -5.12
CA PHE A 121 6.70 13.14 -4.61
C PHE A 121 7.58 11.94 -4.95
N VAL A 122 8.84 12.20 -5.33
CA VAL A 122 9.89 11.20 -5.50
C VAL A 122 10.80 11.25 -4.29
N VAL A 123 10.91 10.14 -3.58
CA VAL A 123 11.72 10.02 -2.36
C VAL A 123 12.90 9.10 -2.63
N ASP A 124 14.12 9.56 -2.37
CA ASP A 124 15.32 8.74 -2.35
C ASP A 124 15.38 7.94 -1.04
N LEU A 125 15.12 6.63 -1.13
CA LEU A 125 15.13 5.73 0.02
C LEU A 125 16.53 5.30 0.45
N LYS A 126 17.56 5.53 -0.38
CA LYS A 126 18.97 5.22 -0.07
C LYS A 126 19.68 6.36 0.65
N ALA A 127 19.12 7.57 0.62
CA ALA A 127 19.63 8.68 1.42
C ALA A 127 19.41 8.40 2.93
N THR A 128 20.25 8.97 3.77
CA THR A 128 20.15 8.84 5.24
C THR A 128 20.18 10.23 5.88
N PRO A 129 19.03 10.75 6.35
CA PRO A 129 17.66 10.18 6.24
C PRO A 129 17.15 10.14 4.80
N PRO A 130 16.10 9.36 4.49
CA PRO A 130 15.40 9.42 3.21
C PRO A 130 15.01 10.86 2.86
N THR A 131 15.07 11.22 1.59
CA THR A 131 14.94 12.63 1.17
C THR A 131 14.05 12.76 -0.06
N VAL A 132 13.16 13.76 -0.07
CA VAL A 132 12.40 14.13 -1.26
C VAL A 132 13.35 14.76 -2.27
N ILE A 133 13.47 14.15 -3.45
CA ILE A 133 14.37 14.59 -4.53
C ILE A 133 13.64 15.21 -5.71
N GLY A 134 12.32 15.10 -5.76
CA GLY A 134 11.51 15.67 -6.85
C GLY A 134 10.03 15.71 -6.51
N THR A 135 9.30 16.56 -7.22
CA THR A 135 7.85 16.64 -7.23
C THR A 135 7.38 16.64 -8.68
N ILE A 136 6.45 15.76 -9.01
CA ILE A 136 5.91 15.58 -10.35
C ILE A 136 4.47 16.04 -10.34
N THR A 137 4.08 16.85 -11.33
CA THR A 137 2.69 17.21 -11.58
C THR A 137 2.03 16.15 -12.46
N VAL A 138 0.97 15.54 -11.97
CA VAL A 138 0.13 14.55 -12.66
C VAL A 138 -1.30 15.08 -12.83
N GLY A 139 -2.26 14.23 -13.17
CA GLY A 139 -3.66 14.64 -13.19
C GLY A 139 -4.22 14.85 -11.77
N LYS A 140 -5.46 15.33 -11.69
CA LYS A 140 -6.11 15.74 -10.43
C LYS A 140 -6.47 14.53 -9.56
N GLN A 141 -6.26 14.70 -8.27
CA GLN A 141 -6.51 13.71 -7.23
C GLN A 141 -5.76 12.40 -7.51
N PRO A 142 -4.39 12.44 -7.57
CA PRO A 142 -3.60 11.23 -7.72
C PRO A 142 -3.87 10.30 -6.53
N SER A 143 -4.25 9.06 -6.84
CA SER A 143 -4.74 8.09 -5.89
C SER A 143 -3.86 6.82 -5.92
N GLY A 144 -4.41 5.65 -6.21
CA GLY A 144 -3.61 4.43 -6.31
C GLY A 144 -2.54 4.50 -7.40
N MET A 145 -1.40 3.86 -7.14
CA MET A 145 -0.30 3.78 -8.11
C MET A 145 0.39 2.42 -8.04
N ALA A 146 1.07 2.09 -9.15
CA ALA A 146 1.91 0.90 -9.24
C ALA A 146 3.16 1.19 -10.07
N ILE A 147 4.30 0.58 -9.69
CA ILE A 147 5.54 0.58 -10.46
C ILE A 147 5.67 -0.78 -11.17
N SER A 148 6.13 -0.77 -12.42
CA SER A 148 6.33 -1.99 -13.21
C SER A 148 7.36 -2.93 -12.54
N PRO A 149 7.29 -4.24 -12.76
CA PRO A 149 8.28 -5.18 -12.22
C PRO A 149 9.72 -4.90 -12.66
N LYS A 150 9.91 -4.21 -13.79
CA LYS A 150 11.22 -3.75 -14.27
C LYS A 150 11.70 -2.46 -13.59
N GLY A 151 10.81 -1.73 -12.93
CA GLY A 151 11.12 -0.45 -12.30
C GLY A 151 11.30 0.72 -13.27
N ASP A 152 10.92 0.57 -14.53
CA ASP A 152 11.12 1.55 -15.61
C ASP A 152 9.86 2.36 -15.92
N LEU A 153 8.71 1.98 -15.36
CA LEU A 153 7.40 2.58 -15.59
C LEU A 153 6.64 2.68 -14.27
N ALA A 154 5.89 3.75 -14.07
CA ALA A 154 4.85 3.81 -13.06
C ALA A 154 3.53 4.32 -13.66
N LEU A 155 2.43 3.87 -13.10
CA LEU A 155 1.08 4.31 -13.42
C LEU A 155 0.44 4.95 -12.18
N VAL A 156 -0.21 6.10 -12.36
CA VAL A 156 -0.90 6.84 -11.30
C VAL A 156 -2.33 7.11 -11.71
N ALA A 157 -3.30 6.68 -10.89
CA ALA A 157 -4.71 6.95 -11.10
C ALA A 157 -5.05 8.39 -10.72
N ASN A 158 -5.53 9.18 -11.67
CA ASN A 158 -6.00 10.56 -11.46
C ASN A 158 -7.52 10.52 -11.27
N ARG A 159 -7.95 10.37 -10.02
CA ARG A 159 -9.34 10.06 -9.68
C ARG A 159 -10.35 11.11 -10.15
N ALA A 160 -10.01 12.39 -10.00
CA ALA A 160 -10.88 13.50 -10.39
C ALA A 160 -10.89 13.78 -11.90
N ASP A 161 -9.96 13.21 -12.66
CA ASP A 161 -9.89 13.38 -14.13
C ASP A 161 -10.36 12.14 -14.91
N GLY A 162 -10.47 10.97 -14.27
CA GLY A 162 -10.77 9.71 -14.95
C GLY A 162 -9.65 9.23 -15.88
N THR A 163 -8.39 9.58 -15.56
CA THR A 163 -7.21 9.29 -16.39
C THR A 163 -6.14 8.55 -15.61
N ILE A 164 -5.16 8.00 -16.33
CA ILE A 164 -3.94 7.40 -15.77
C ILE A 164 -2.74 8.20 -16.27
N SER A 165 -1.94 8.78 -15.37
CA SER A 165 -0.63 9.31 -15.72
C SER A 165 0.37 8.17 -15.88
N VAL A 166 1.12 8.19 -16.98
CA VAL A 166 2.19 7.25 -17.29
C VAL A 166 3.52 7.94 -17.00
N LEU A 167 4.29 7.38 -16.07
CA LEU A 167 5.58 7.93 -15.65
C LEU A 167 6.71 7.02 -16.15
N SER A 168 7.71 7.58 -16.81
CA SER A 168 8.98 6.87 -17.06
C SER A 168 9.90 7.01 -15.86
N ILE A 169 10.60 5.93 -15.51
CA ILE A 169 11.58 5.89 -14.42
C ILE A 169 12.94 5.49 -15.00
N ARG A 170 13.96 6.32 -14.74
CA ARG A 170 15.35 6.05 -15.13
C ARG A 170 16.26 6.34 -13.93
N GLY A 171 16.53 5.32 -13.13
CA GLY A 171 17.15 5.51 -11.82
C GLY A 171 16.26 6.40 -10.94
N LYS A 172 16.74 7.58 -10.57
CA LYS A 172 15.98 8.55 -9.73
C LYS A 172 15.24 9.62 -10.55
N ASP A 173 15.41 9.62 -11.85
CA ASP A 173 14.70 10.55 -12.74
C ASP A 173 13.33 9.97 -13.08
N VAL A 174 12.27 10.69 -12.74
CA VAL A 174 10.89 10.31 -12.98
C VAL A 174 10.16 11.42 -13.73
N LEU A 175 9.56 11.09 -14.86
CA LEU A 175 8.91 12.07 -15.75
C LEU A 175 7.57 11.55 -16.24
N VAL A 176 6.56 12.43 -16.33
CA VAL A 176 5.31 12.12 -17.03
C VAL A 176 5.60 12.05 -18.53
N VAL A 177 5.27 10.92 -19.15
CA VAL A 177 5.47 10.69 -20.60
C VAL A 177 4.15 10.57 -21.37
N ASP A 178 3.04 10.26 -20.68
CA ASP A 178 1.72 10.15 -21.31
C ASP A 178 0.60 10.28 -20.26
N THR A 179 -0.63 10.50 -20.73
CA THR A 179 -1.86 10.47 -19.93
C THR A 179 -2.94 9.75 -20.71
N VAL A 180 -3.40 8.61 -20.17
CA VAL A 180 -4.36 7.72 -20.82
C VAL A 180 -5.75 7.93 -20.22
N PRO A 181 -6.76 8.37 -20.98
CA PRO A 181 -8.13 8.44 -20.51
C PRO A 181 -8.73 7.03 -20.38
N VAL A 182 -9.25 6.70 -19.19
CA VAL A 182 -9.85 5.36 -18.91
C VAL A 182 -11.32 5.46 -18.52
N GLY A 183 -11.83 6.65 -18.27
CA GLY A 183 -13.22 6.88 -17.91
C GLY A 183 -13.55 8.35 -17.77
N ALA A 184 -14.74 8.64 -17.23
CA ALA A 184 -15.10 9.97 -16.77
C ALA A 184 -14.61 10.18 -15.31
N ALA A 185 -14.52 11.43 -14.86
CA ALA A 185 -14.28 11.74 -13.45
C ALA A 185 -15.27 11.02 -12.50
N ALA A 186 -16.53 10.90 -12.92
CA ALA A 186 -17.57 10.20 -12.19
C ALA A 186 -17.32 8.69 -12.02
N ASP A 187 -16.46 8.07 -12.82
CA ASP A 187 -16.10 6.64 -12.69
C ASP A 187 -15.18 6.40 -11.48
N SER A 188 -14.56 7.46 -10.96
CA SER A 188 -13.71 7.42 -9.75
C SER A 188 -12.60 6.37 -9.85
N VAL A 189 -11.64 6.56 -10.78
CA VAL A 189 -10.46 5.67 -10.87
C VAL A 189 -9.69 5.72 -9.55
N SER A 190 -9.40 4.55 -8.95
CA SER A 190 -8.92 4.50 -7.57
C SER A 190 -7.58 3.76 -7.43
N ALA A 191 -7.52 2.48 -7.71
CA ALA A 191 -6.35 1.64 -7.52
C ALA A 191 -5.82 1.08 -8.84
N ILE A 192 -4.53 0.75 -8.85
CA ILE A 192 -3.85 0.15 -10.00
C ILE A 192 -3.01 -1.04 -9.52
N ALA A 193 -3.07 -2.14 -10.28
CA ALA A 193 -2.14 -3.25 -10.18
C ALA A 193 -1.56 -3.57 -11.56
N ILE A 194 -0.24 -3.74 -11.65
CA ILE A 194 0.45 -4.18 -12.87
C ILE A 194 0.69 -5.68 -12.76
N THR A 195 0.46 -6.42 -13.83
CA THR A 195 0.72 -7.87 -13.86
C THR A 195 2.21 -8.17 -13.72
N PRO A 196 2.61 -9.33 -13.14
CA PRO A 196 4.02 -9.66 -12.93
C PRO A 196 4.87 -9.74 -14.20
N ASP A 197 4.25 -9.99 -15.36
CA ASP A 197 4.91 -9.95 -16.68
C ASP A 197 5.12 -8.52 -17.20
N GLY A 198 4.55 -7.50 -16.53
CA GLY A 198 4.63 -6.09 -16.89
C GLY A 198 3.88 -5.70 -18.16
N LYS A 199 3.01 -6.58 -18.69
CA LYS A 199 2.33 -6.35 -19.97
C LYS A 199 0.92 -5.80 -19.84
N HIS A 200 0.31 -5.89 -18.65
CA HIS A 200 -1.04 -5.41 -18.42
C HIS A 200 -1.12 -4.65 -17.10
N ALA A 201 -2.12 -3.79 -17.02
CA ALA A 201 -2.53 -3.19 -15.76
C ALA A 201 -4.04 -3.29 -15.58
N LEU A 202 -4.45 -3.48 -14.34
CA LEU A 202 -5.83 -3.45 -13.89
C LEU A 202 -6.06 -2.14 -13.16
N VAL A 203 -7.11 -1.42 -13.53
CA VAL A 203 -7.47 -0.12 -12.93
C VAL A 203 -8.87 -0.19 -12.38
N ALA A 204 -9.03 0.03 -11.10
CA ALA A 204 -10.33 0.08 -10.47
C ALA A 204 -11.06 1.38 -10.85
N LYS A 205 -12.26 1.25 -11.41
CA LYS A 205 -13.23 2.31 -11.70
C LYS A 205 -14.34 2.18 -10.65
N ALA A 206 -14.04 2.69 -9.44
CA ALA A 206 -14.81 2.35 -8.24
C ALA A 206 -16.30 2.69 -8.39
N ALA A 207 -16.65 3.91 -8.76
CA ALA A 207 -18.05 4.32 -8.90
C ALA A 207 -18.77 3.69 -10.12
N ALA A 208 -18.00 3.14 -11.06
CA ALA A 208 -18.55 2.41 -12.21
C ALA A 208 -18.73 0.89 -11.95
N ASN A 209 -18.26 0.37 -10.80
CA ASN A 209 -18.30 -1.07 -10.45
C ASN A 209 -17.56 -1.95 -11.46
N LYS A 210 -16.36 -1.52 -11.86
CA LYS A 210 -15.61 -2.16 -12.95
C LYS A 210 -14.10 -2.10 -12.72
N ILE A 211 -13.41 -3.02 -13.38
CA ILE A 211 -11.96 -2.97 -13.59
C ILE A 211 -11.70 -2.72 -15.08
N ALA A 212 -10.97 -1.65 -15.40
CA ALA A 212 -10.45 -1.44 -16.75
C ALA A 212 -9.16 -2.25 -16.94
N LEU A 213 -9.02 -2.87 -18.12
CA LEU A 213 -7.82 -3.61 -18.53
C LEU A 213 -7.00 -2.74 -19.49
N LEU A 214 -5.75 -2.48 -19.14
CA LEU A 214 -4.79 -1.74 -19.94
C LEU A 214 -3.71 -2.67 -20.48
N ALA A 215 -3.27 -2.45 -21.72
CA ALA A 215 -2.09 -3.10 -22.28
C ALA A 215 -0.87 -2.20 -22.14
N ILE A 216 0.29 -2.79 -21.81
CA ILE A 216 1.57 -2.13 -21.62
C ILE A 216 2.58 -2.72 -22.61
N ASP A 217 3.18 -1.85 -23.45
CA ASP A 217 4.26 -2.19 -24.38
C ASP A 217 5.40 -1.16 -24.18
N GLY A 218 6.36 -1.53 -23.34
CA GLY A 218 7.39 -0.61 -22.86
C GLY A 218 6.78 0.56 -22.09
N GLN A 219 6.94 1.79 -22.60
CA GLN A 219 6.34 3.00 -22.00
C GLN A 219 4.99 3.37 -22.64
N LYS A 220 4.54 2.63 -23.64
CA LYS A 220 3.25 2.84 -24.28
C LYS A 220 2.17 2.08 -23.51
N VAL A 221 1.20 2.82 -22.99
CA VAL A 221 0.03 2.27 -22.30
C VAL A 221 -1.21 2.56 -23.11
N SER A 222 -2.06 1.56 -23.30
CA SER A 222 -3.27 1.69 -24.09
C SER A 222 -4.47 1.04 -23.40
N TYR A 223 -5.63 1.61 -23.63
CA TYR A 223 -6.91 1.12 -23.12
C TYR A 223 -7.89 0.92 -24.27
N ASP A 224 -8.38 -0.29 -24.46
CA ASP A 224 -9.27 -0.67 -25.53
C ASP A 224 -10.76 -0.63 -25.15
N LYS A 225 -11.07 -0.01 -24.01
CA LYS A 225 -12.41 0.15 -23.43
C LYS A 225 -13.06 -1.17 -23.00
N ARG A 226 -12.26 -2.21 -22.79
CA ARG A 226 -12.75 -3.44 -22.17
C ARG A 226 -12.70 -3.31 -20.65
N ASP A 227 -13.89 -3.34 -20.05
CA ASP A 227 -14.06 -3.31 -18.60
C ASP A 227 -14.62 -4.66 -18.13
N LEU A 228 -14.17 -5.12 -16.97
CA LEU A 228 -14.72 -6.26 -16.27
C LEU A 228 -15.67 -5.77 -15.17
N PRO A 229 -16.94 -6.22 -15.13
CA PRO A 229 -17.81 -5.93 -14.00
C PRO A 229 -17.29 -6.64 -12.74
N THR A 230 -17.41 -5.99 -11.59
CA THR A 230 -17.02 -6.51 -10.27
C THR A 230 -18.20 -6.44 -9.31
N GLY A 231 -17.97 -6.64 -8.02
CA GLY A 231 -18.88 -6.20 -6.96
C GLY A 231 -18.99 -4.68 -6.91
N ILE A 232 -19.76 -4.17 -5.94
CA ILE A 232 -20.07 -2.74 -5.86
C ILE A 232 -18.89 -1.96 -5.28
N PHE A 233 -18.45 -0.94 -6.00
CA PHE A 233 -17.39 -0.02 -5.60
C PHE A 233 -16.04 -0.71 -5.36
N PRO A 234 -15.40 -1.33 -6.40
CA PRO A 234 -14.07 -1.91 -6.28
C PRO A 234 -13.07 -0.80 -5.93
N TYR A 235 -12.59 -0.81 -4.69
CA TYR A 235 -11.77 0.28 -4.17
C TYR A 235 -10.28 0.02 -4.34
N ASN A 236 -9.87 -1.24 -4.20
CA ASN A 236 -8.51 -1.69 -4.37
C ASN A 236 -8.46 -2.91 -5.28
N VAL A 237 -7.29 -3.15 -5.90
CA VAL A 237 -7.02 -4.29 -6.77
C VAL A 237 -5.60 -4.78 -6.56
N ALA A 238 -5.39 -6.09 -6.52
CA ALA A 238 -4.09 -6.74 -6.46
C ALA A 238 -4.06 -7.96 -7.40
N VAL A 239 -2.87 -8.28 -7.92
CA VAL A 239 -2.63 -9.43 -8.81
C VAL A 239 -1.78 -10.45 -8.06
N THR A 240 -2.08 -11.75 -8.20
CA THR A 240 -1.26 -12.82 -7.62
C THR A 240 0.14 -12.83 -8.24
N PRO A 241 1.20 -13.23 -7.50
CA PRO A 241 2.58 -13.25 -8.00
C PRO A 241 2.79 -14.13 -9.24
N ASP A 242 1.94 -15.12 -9.47
CA ASP A 242 1.96 -15.95 -10.68
C ASP A 242 1.19 -15.34 -11.87
N GLY A 243 0.52 -14.18 -11.65
CA GLY A 243 -0.22 -13.46 -12.67
C GLY A 243 -1.55 -14.09 -13.11
N LYS A 244 -2.02 -15.14 -12.43
CA LYS A 244 -3.22 -15.90 -12.88
C LYS A 244 -4.52 -15.33 -12.36
N LEU A 245 -4.50 -14.74 -11.18
CA LEU A 245 -5.68 -14.12 -10.57
C LEU A 245 -5.44 -12.65 -10.27
N ALA A 246 -6.52 -11.88 -10.26
CA ALA A 246 -6.59 -10.61 -9.56
C ALA A 246 -7.74 -10.64 -8.56
N LEU A 247 -7.57 -9.93 -7.46
CA LEU A 247 -8.59 -9.74 -6.43
C LEU A 247 -8.92 -8.26 -6.34
N THR A 248 -10.20 -7.94 -6.09
CA THR A 248 -10.61 -6.58 -5.71
C THR A 248 -11.24 -6.60 -4.32
N VAL A 249 -11.16 -5.51 -3.57
CA VAL A 249 -12.08 -5.29 -2.45
C VAL A 249 -13.20 -4.38 -2.92
N ASP A 250 -14.42 -4.85 -2.82
CA ASP A 250 -15.63 -4.17 -3.27
C ASP A 250 -16.28 -3.51 -2.05
N ASN A 251 -15.96 -2.21 -1.83
CA ASN A 251 -16.28 -1.49 -0.59
C ASN A 251 -17.79 -1.27 -0.38
N GLY A 252 -18.56 -1.25 -1.46
CA GLY A 252 -20.01 -1.16 -1.42
C GLY A 252 -20.56 0.25 -1.26
N ASN A 253 -20.07 1.04 -0.32
CA ASN A 253 -20.67 2.34 0.06
C ASN A 253 -19.72 3.54 -0.15
N GLY A 254 -18.70 3.38 -1.00
CA GLY A 254 -17.84 4.53 -1.36
C GLY A 254 -16.95 5.06 -0.23
N GLY A 255 -16.50 4.21 0.68
CA GLY A 255 -15.56 4.57 1.76
C GLY A 255 -16.18 4.72 3.14
N GLY A 256 -17.40 4.20 3.36
CA GLY A 256 -18.03 4.25 4.67
C GLY A 256 -18.71 2.95 5.07
N SER A 257 -18.71 2.65 6.37
CA SER A 257 -19.45 1.54 6.93
C SER A 257 -20.97 1.77 6.88
N ASP A 258 -21.71 0.73 6.52
CA ASP A 258 -23.18 0.72 6.51
C ASP A 258 -23.78 -0.49 7.26
N GLY A 259 -22.92 -1.27 7.93
CA GLY A 259 -23.27 -2.46 8.69
C GLY A 259 -23.51 -3.71 7.86
N ASN A 260 -23.35 -3.66 6.55
CA ASN A 260 -23.54 -4.81 5.68
C ASN A 260 -22.21 -5.44 5.26
N MET A 261 -22.19 -6.76 5.16
CA MET A 261 -21.03 -7.48 4.59
C MET A 261 -20.83 -7.09 3.13
N LYS A 262 -19.57 -7.11 2.69
CA LYS A 262 -19.13 -6.76 1.35
C LYS A 262 -18.45 -7.96 0.70
N THR A 263 -17.79 -7.74 -0.46
CA THR A 263 -17.17 -8.82 -1.22
C THR A 263 -15.74 -8.51 -1.64
N VAL A 264 -15.01 -9.58 -1.95
CA VAL A 264 -13.81 -9.58 -2.77
C VAL A 264 -14.16 -10.28 -4.08
N SER A 265 -14.05 -9.59 -5.21
CA SER A 265 -14.20 -10.23 -6.53
C SER A 265 -12.92 -10.95 -6.90
N VAL A 266 -13.06 -12.19 -7.43
CA VAL A 266 -11.96 -13.01 -7.93
C VAL A 266 -11.99 -12.99 -9.45
N ILE A 267 -10.92 -12.50 -10.08
CA ILE A 267 -10.80 -12.35 -11.53
C ILE A 267 -9.81 -13.39 -12.07
N ASP A 268 -10.25 -14.23 -12.98
CA ASP A 268 -9.40 -15.17 -13.73
C ASP A 268 -8.74 -14.42 -14.91
N LEU A 269 -7.44 -14.18 -14.80
CA LEU A 269 -6.65 -13.49 -15.83
C LEU A 269 -6.18 -14.42 -16.96
N GLU A 270 -6.19 -15.75 -16.74
CA GLU A 270 -5.88 -16.73 -17.80
C GLU A 270 -7.05 -16.98 -18.74
N ALA A 271 -8.26 -16.62 -18.34
CA ALA A 271 -9.42 -16.71 -19.23
C ALA A 271 -9.28 -15.72 -20.40
N ASN A 272 -9.79 -16.08 -21.57
CA ASN A 272 -9.79 -15.21 -22.74
C ASN A 272 -11.23 -14.99 -23.24
N PRO A 273 -11.86 -13.83 -23.01
CA PRO A 273 -11.34 -12.69 -22.23
C PRO A 273 -11.26 -12.99 -20.73
N PRO A 274 -10.44 -12.23 -19.96
CA PRO A 274 -10.46 -12.28 -18.51
C PRO A 274 -11.86 -12.04 -17.94
N ARG A 275 -12.17 -12.66 -16.79
CA ARG A 275 -13.53 -12.59 -16.23
C ARG A 275 -13.55 -12.80 -14.72
N VAL A 276 -14.53 -12.22 -14.05
CA VAL A 276 -14.83 -12.54 -12.65
C VAL A 276 -15.40 -13.96 -12.58
N ILE A 277 -14.87 -14.76 -11.67
CA ILE A 277 -15.24 -16.17 -11.46
C ILE A 277 -15.89 -16.41 -10.10
N ASP A 278 -15.71 -15.50 -9.13
CA ASP A 278 -16.30 -15.64 -7.81
C ASP A 278 -16.38 -14.29 -7.07
N HIS A 279 -17.19 -14.25 -6.01
CA HIS A 279 -17.32 -13.16 -5.05
C HIS A 279 -17.27 -13.73 -3.62
N ILE A 280 -16.23 -13.42 -2.89
CA ILE A 280 -16.02 -13.93 -1.53
C ILE A 280 -16.52 -12.89 -0.54
N THR A 281 -17.41 -13.29 0.36
CA THR A 281 -17.93 -12.41 1.40
C THR A 281 -16.85 -12.09 2.44
N VAL A 282 -16.72 -10.78 2.74
CA VAL A 282 -15.81 -10.21 3.77
C VAL A 282 -16.60 -9.25 4.67
N GLY A 283 -15.92 -8.60 5.62
CA GLY A 283 -16.54 -7.64 6.52
C GLY A 283 -17.05 -6.37 5.85
N ASP A 284 -17.60 -5.45 6.65
CA ASP A 284 -18.15 -4.17 6.21
C ASP A 284 -17.03 -3.15 5.94
N SER A 285 -17.16 -2.39 4.86
CA SER A 285 -16.21 -1.37 4.40
C SER A 285 -14.77 -1.88 4.26
N PRO A 286 -14.50 -2.85 3.33
CA PRO A 286 -13.14 -3.29 3.04
C PRO A 286 -12.41 -2.23 2.20
N GLU A 287 -11.13 -1.92 2.56
CA GLU A 287 -10.33 -0.88 1.89
C GLU A 287 -8.95 -1.37 1.46
N GLY A 288 -8.12 -1.82 2.40
CA GLY A 288 -6.81 -2.38 2.11
C GLY A 288 -6.89 -3.81 1.61
N LEU A 289 -6.04 -4.14 0.64
CA LEU A 289 -5.89 -5.48 0.07
C LEU A 289 -4.42 -5.77 -0.16
N ALA A 290 -3.95 -6.91 0.30
CA ALA A 290 -2.62 -7.41 -0.02
C ALA A 290 -2.67 -8.91 -0.31
N ILE A 291 -1.77 -9.38 -1.18
CA ILE A 291 -1.56 -10.80 -1.48
C ILE A 291 -0.17 -11.19 -0.99
N SER A 292 -0.04 -12.37 -0.38
CA SER A 292 1.24 -12.88 0.09
C SER A 292 2.24 -13.04 -1.06
N PRO A 293 3.54 -12.88 -0.83
CA PRO A 293 4.56 -13.14 -1.86
C PRO A 293 4.53 -14.55 -2.42
N LYS A 294 3.92 -15.50 -1.71
CA LYS A 294 3.72 -16.90 -2.17
C LYS A 294 2.46 -17.07 -3.02
N GLY A 295 1.55 -16.09 -3.02
CA GLY A 295 0.29 -16.17 -3.75
C GLY A 295 -0.74 -17.13 -3.14
N ASP A 296 -0.52 -17.64 -1.92
CA ASP A 296 -1.35 -18.63 -1.24
C ASP A 296 -2.38 -18.03 -0.28
N VAL A 297 -2.17 -16.76 0.13
CA VAL A 297 -3.04 -16.02 1.04
C VAL A 297 -3.20 -14.58 0.55
N ALA A 298 -4.41 -14.06 0.61
CA ALA A 298 -4.66 -12.63 0.55
C ALA A 298 -5.32 -12.17 1.85
N VAL A 299 -5.24 -10.87 2.12
CA VAL A 299 -5.90 -10.24 3.26
C VAL A 299 -6.65 -9.00 2.81
N SER A 300 -7.85 -8.83 3.36
CA SER A 300 -8.67 -7.63 3.26
C SER A 300 -8.77 -6.99 4.64
N VAL A 301 -8.65 -5.68 4.75
CA VAL A 301 -8.88 -4.95 6.01
C VAL A 301 -10.21 -4.22 5.94
N GLU A 302 -11.01 -4.32 7.01
CA GLU A 302 -12.38 -3.82 7.08
C GLU A 302 -12.57 -2.86 8.26
N ALA A 303 -13.17 -1.70 7.99
CA ALA A 303 -13.50 -0.73 9.04
C ALA A 303 -14.54 -1.25 10.03
N ARG A 304 -15.52 -2.06 9.60
CA ARG A 304 -16.57 -2.72 10.43
C ARG A 304 -17.29 -1.77 11.39
N GLY A 305 -17.54 -0.53 10.97
CA GLY A 305 -18.21 0.45 11.81
C GLY A 305 -17.31 1.11 12.86
N SER A 306 -15.99 0.91 12.85
CA SER A 306 -15.08 1.52 13.84
C SER A 306 -14.84 3.02 13.62
N SER A 307 -15.32 3.57 12.53
CA SER A 307 -15.26 5.01 12.20
C SER A 307 -16.62 5.70 12.16
N VAL A 308 -17.70 5.04 12.65
CA VAL A 308 -19.02 5.65 12.73
C VAL A 308 -19.37 6.07 14.17
N PRO A 309 -20.38 6.95 14.37
CA PRO A 309 -20.83 7.35 15.70
C PRO A 309 -21.21 6.14 16.56
N LYS A 310 -20.86 6.15 17.85
CA LYS A 310 -21.19 5.09 18.82
C LYS A 310 -22.69 4.85 18.97
N THR A 311 -23.52 5.78 18.51
CA THR A 311 -24.98 5.68 18.52
C THR A 311 -25.54 4.86 17.35
N GLN A 312 -24.73 4.55 16.35
CA GLN A 312 -25.15 3.69 15.24
C GLN A 312 -25.28 2.24 15.68
N SER A 313 -26.34 1.57 15.20
CA SER A 313 -26.64 0.17 15.59
C SER A 313 -25.54 -0.83 15.16
N PHE A 314 -24.75 -0.48 14.17
CA PHE A 314 -23.63 -1.28 13.64
C PHE A 314 -22.25 -0.77 14.06
N TYR A 315 -22.20 0.18 15.03
CA TYR A 315 -20.91 0.58 15.61
C TYR A 315 -20.18 -0.61 16.21
N HIS A 316 -18.89 -0.72 15.89
CA HIS A 316 -17.97 -1.67 16.50
C HIS A 316 -16.66 -0.95 16.85
N PRO A 317 -16.07 -1.16 18.05
CA PRO A 317 -14.87 -0.41 18.47
C PRO A 317 -13.59 -0.79 17.71
N ALA A 318 -13.61 -1.89 16.98
CA ALA A 318 -12.46 -2.46 16.28
C ALA A 318 -12.82 -2.77 14.82
N GLY A 319 -11.88 -2.54 13.93
CA GLY A 319 -11.90 -3.11 12.59
C GLY A 319 -11.47 -4.57 12.57
N ALA A 320 -11.32 -5.13 11.38
CA ALA A 320 -10.88 -6.51 11.20
C ALA A 320 -9.94 -6.69 10.02
N VAL A 321 -9.29 -7.84 9.98
CA VAL A 321 -8.58 -8.37 8.82
C VAL A 321 -9.14 -9.75 8.50
N THR A 322 -9.73 -9.89 7.32
CA THR A 322 -10.17 -11.19 6.78
C THR A 322 -9.05 -11.85 6.00
N ALA A 323 -8.73 -13.09 6.36
CA ALA A 323 -7.81 -13.93 5.58
C ALA A 323 -8.56 -14.65 4.46
N LEU A 324 -7.98 -14.65 3.27
CA LEU A 324 -8.48 -15.34 2.08
C LEU A 324 -7.43 -16.37 1.64
N LYS A 325 -7.75 -17.65 1.75
CA LYS A 325 -6.88 -18.73 1.26
C LYS A 325 -7.05 -18.86 -0.25
N ILE A 326 -5.92 -18.91 -0.98
CA ILE A 326 -5.87 -19.09 -2.41
C ILE A 326 -5.31 -20.48 -2.72
N ASP A 327 -6.07 -21.29 -3.48
CA ASP A 327 -5.68 -22.62 -3.93
C ASP A 327 -6.01 -22.76 -5.43
N GLY A 328 -5.03 -22.49 -6.29
CA GLY A 328 -5.23 -22.30 -7.71
C GLY A 328 -6.23 -21.17 -7.98
N LYS A 329 -7.36 -21.47 -8.64
CA LYS A 329 -8.41 -20.48 -8.91
C LYS A 329 -9.50 -20.40 -7.83
N LYS A 330 -9.40 -21.23 -6.79
CA LYS A 330 -10.34 -21.22 -5.68
C LYS A 330 -9.85 -20.29 -4.58
N VAL A 331 -10.67 -19.31 -4.23
CA VAL A 331 -10.43 -18.42 -3.09
C VAL A 331 -11.50 -18.67 -2.03
N THR A 332 -11.11 -18.76 -0.78
CA THR A 332 -12.05 -19.03 0.33
C THR A 332 -11.73 -18.15 1.53
N ASN A 333 -12.76 -17.64 2.18
CA ASN A 333 -12.63 -16.96 3.47
C ASN A 333 -12.14 -17.96 4.53
N ALA A 334 -11.01 -17.67 5.16
CA ALA A 334 -10.37 -18.50 6.19
C ALA A 334 -10.58 -17.98 7.63
N GLY A 335 -11.41 -16.96 7.77
CA GLY A 335 -11.72 -16.31 9.04
C GLY A 335 -11.12 -14.92 9.17
N ASP A 336 -11.50 -14.21 10.22
CA ASP A 336 -11.09 -12.85 10.50
C ASP A 336 -10.45 -12.70 11.89
N VAL A 337 -9.69 -11.62 12.08
CA VAL A 337 -9.09 -11.21 13.35
C VAL A 337 -9.38 -9.73 13.58
N ASN A 338 -9.83 -9.37 14.78
CA ASN A 338 -9.99 -7.96 15.15
C ASN A 338 -8.63 -7.24 15.20
N VAL A 339 -8.63 -6.00 14.73
CA VAL A 339 -7.49 -5.08 14.80
C VAL A 339 -7.94 -3.74 15.37
N GLY A 340 -7.13 -2.69 15.26
CA GLY A 340 -7.51 -1.36 15.72
C GLY A 340 -8.63 -0.72 14.91
N ALA A 341 -8.98 0.52 15.26
CA ALA A 341 -10.07 1.24 14.62
C ALA A 341 -9.65 1.86 13.28
N LEU A 342 -10.51 1.73 12.27
CA LEU A 342 -10.31 2.16 10.90
C LEU A 342 -8.99 1.64 10.32
N PRO A 343 -8.81 0.32 10.17
CA PRO A 343 -7.65 -0.23 9.49
C PRO A 343 -7.74 0.12 8.00
N GLU A 344 -6.70 0.79 7.50
CA GLU A 344 -6.60 1.26 6.12
C GLU A 344 -5.51 0.48 5.37
N ALA A 345 -4.31 0.56 5.91
CA ALA A 345 -3.10 0.13 5.24
C ALA A 345 -2.74 -1.31 5.62
N VAL A 346 -2.31 -2.11 4.64
CA VAL A 346 -1.90 -3.49 4.89
C VAL A 346 -0.77 -3.91 3.96
N ALA A 347 0.18 -4.68 4.48
CA ALA A 347 1.26 -5.29 3.71
C ALA A 347 1.72 -6.61 4.34
N PHE A 348 2.24 -7.54 3.53
CA PHE A 348 2.91 -8.73 4.01
C PHE A 348 4.40 -8.48 4.26
N SER A 349 4.99 -9.28 5.14
CA SER A 349 6.44 -9.47 5.20
C SER A 349 6.94 -10.20 3.94
N PRO A 350 8.22 -10.02 3.53
CA PRO A 350 8.76 -10.65 2.32
C PRO A 350 8.71 -12.19 2.32
N ASP A 351 8.70 -12.82 3.49
CA ASP A 351 8.58 -14.28 3.66
C ASP A 351 7.12 -14.76 3.69
N GLY A 352 6.15 -13.80 3.71
CA GLY A 352 4.72 -14.07 3.78
C GLY A 352 4.25 -14.63 5.13
N GLN A 353 5.07 -14.57 6.19
CA GLN A 353 4.72 -15.11 7.51
C GLN A 353 4.03 -14.10 8.42
N TYR A 354 4.12 -12.81 8.11
CA TYR A 354 3.52 -11.73 8.88
C TYR A 354 2.73 -10.78 8.00
N VAL A 355 1.72 -10.17 8.60
CA VAL A 355 0.91 -9.09 8.02
C VAL A 355 1.02 -7.89 8.94
N TYR A 356 1.28 -6.73 8.37
CA TYR A 356 1.30 -5.45 9.05
C TYR A 356 0.03 -4.69 8.71
N VAL A 357 -0.65 -4.18 9.73
CA VAL A 357 -1.93 -3.47 9.59
C VAL A 357 -1.82 -2.10 10.23
N GLY A 358 -2.02 -1.06 9.44
CA GLY A 358 -2.06 0.31 9.93
C GLY A 358 -3.48 0.71 10.32
N ASN A 359 -3.69 1.03 11.60
CA ASN A 359 -4.97 1.43 12.16
C ASN A 359 -5.02 2.95 12.25
N PHE A 360 -5.79 3.57 11.36
CA PHE A 360 -5.76 5.02 11.19
C PHE A 360 -6.15 5.78 12.47
N ILE A 361 -7.29 5.45 13.07
CA ILE A 361 -7.78 6.17 14.26
C ILE A 361 -6.85 5.96 15.45
N ASP A 362 -6.34 4.75 15.64
CA ASP A 362 -5.44 4.45 16.75
C ASP A 362 -4.01 4.98 16.53
N GLY A 363 -3.63 5.31 15.30
CA GLY A 363 -2.30 5.81 14.93
C GLY A 363 -1.20 4.81 15.26
N ASP A 364 -1.43 3.53 14.95
CA ASP A 364 -0.48 2.46 15.22
C ASP A 364 -0.43 1.43 14.11
N LEU A 365 0.55 0.54 14.21
CA LEU A 365 0.74 -0.61 13.34
C LEU A 365 0.70 -1.88 14.17
N TRP A 366 -0.16 -2.81 13.78
CA TRP A 366 -0.26 -4.13 14.38
C TRP A 366 0.44 -5.17 13.52
N VAL A 367 1.02 -6.19 14.19
CA VAL A 367 1.66 -7.33 13.54
C VAL A 367 0.83 -8.57 13.75
N LEU A 368 0.36 -9.18 12.67
CA LEU A 368 -0.33 -10.47 12.68
C LEU A 368 0.58 -11.54 12.13
N ARG A 369 0.51 -12.75 12.65
CA ARG A 369 1.19 -13.93 12.12
C ARG A 369 0.27 -14.71 11.19
N VAL A 370 0.83 -15.20 10.09
CA VAL A 370 0.14 -16.07 9.14
C VAL A 370 0.58 -17.52 9.39
N ASP A 371 -0.39 -18.41 9.59
CA ASP A 371 -0.15 -19.84 9.77
C ASP A 371 -1.23 -20.65 9.06
N GLY A 372 -0.84 -21.39 8.01
CA GLY A 372 -1.75 -22.22 7.22
C GLY A 372 -2.94 -21.46 6.61
N GLY A 373 -2.75 -20.15 6.31
CA GLY A 373 -3.79 -19.27 5.79
C GLY A 373 -4.69 -18.64 6.85
N LYS A 374 -4.41 -18.85 8.14
CA LYS A 374 -5.10 -18.19 9.26
C LYS A 374 -4.23 -17.06 9.82
N LEU A 375 -4.88 -16.05 10.38
CA LEU A 375 -4.22 -14.94 11.07
C LEU A 375 -4.29 -15.11 12.57
N THR A 376 -3.22 -14.71 13.25
CA THR A 376 -3.15 -14.67 14.72
C THR A 376 -2.52 -13.35 15.15
N ASP A 377 -3.13 -12.68 16.11
CA ASP A 377 -2.56 -11.47 16.71
C ASP A 377 -1.32 -11.82 17.53
N THR A 378 -0.18 -11.22 17.19
CA THR A 378 1.09 -11.38 17.93
C THR A 378 1.18 -10.51 19.17
N THR A 379 0.24 -9.60 19.38
CA THR A 379 0.28 -8.52 20.37
C THR A 379 1.36 -7.46 20.14
N GLN A 380 2.18 -7.61 19.11
CA GLN A 380 3.18 -6.61 18.75
C GLN A 380 2.51 -5.38 18.14
N ARG A 381 2.85 -4.20 18.67
CA ARG A 381 2.31 -2.91 18.26
C ARG A 381 3.43 -1.89 18.11
N ILE A 382 3.31 -1.00 17.13
CA ILE A 382 4.20 0.15 16.95
C ILE A 382 3.34 1.40 16.91
N LYS A 383 3.56 2.33 17.82
CA LYS A 383 2.96 3.65 17.72
C LYS A 383 3.65 4.43 16.60
N LEU A 384 2.85 4.94 15.67
CA LEU A 384 3.34 5.76 14.56
C LEU A 384 3.31 7.26 14.92
N PRO A 385 4.09 8.09 14.22
CA PRO A 385 4.12 9.55 14.48
C PRO A 385 2.86 10.27 13.97
N GLY A 386 1.96 9.55 13.31
CA GLY A 386 0.70 10.06 12.78
C GLY A 386 -0.26 8.92 12.44
N HIS A 387 -1.29 9.22 11.68
CA HIS A 387 -2.37 8.29 11.32
C HIS A 387 -2.05 7.55 10.01
N PRO A 388 -1.80 6.22 10.03
CA PRO A 388 -1.39 5.45 8.84
C PRO A 388 -2.52 5.36 7.81
N ALA A 389 -2.39 6.12 6.73
CA ALA A 389 -3.35 6.19 5.63
C ALA A 389 -3.02 5.22 4.48
N SER A 390 -1.76 4.82 4.36
CA SER A 390 -1.30 3.94 3.27
C SER A 390 -0.01 3.23 3.65
N MET A 391 0.25 2.08 3.02
CA MET A 391 1.44 1.27 3.27
C MET A 391 1.86 0.49 2.04
N ARG A 392 3.18 0.38 1.83
CA ARG A 392 3.77 -0.56 0.85
C ARG A 392 5.02 -1.20 1.43
N GLY A 393 5.16 -2.50 1.18
CA GLY A 393 6.41 -3.23 1.31
C GLY A 393 7.30 -3.07 0.08
N GLY A 394 8.50 -3.64 0.13
CA GLY A 394 9.35 -3.84 -1.04
C GLY A 394 8.63 -4.67 -2.12
N PRO A 395 9.30 -5.09 -3.22
CA PRO A 395 8.61 -5.63 -4.40
C PRO A 395 7.60 -6.70 -4.03
N GLN A 396 6.37 -6.49 -4.44
CA GLN A 396 5.26 -7.43 -4.34
C GLN A 396 5.00 -8.02 -5.70
#